data_b6956af502f76c7b7e6dd8ae1aa5917a
#
_entry.id   b6956af502f76c7b7e6dd8ae1aa5917a
#
_cell.length_a   1.000
_cell.length_b   1.000
_cell.length_c   1.000
_cell.angle_alpha   90.00
_cell.angle_beta   90.00
_cell.angle_gamma   90.00
#
_symmetry.space_group_name_H-M   'P 1'
#
loop_
_entity.id
_entity.type
_entity.pdbx_description
1 polymer ?
#
loop_
_entity_poly.entity_id
_entity_poly.type
_entity_poly.pdbx_seq_one_letter_code
_entity_poly.pdbx_strand_id
1 'polypeptide(L)'
;MGNVFIHATMTLDGYIADVNSSVDWMNDLVATDKDYEVANKVAANVGAVVGGANKTNTIEEGEVPYGGTIKMPVFLMTHTPTDPIEKDGMTYTFVVDDIAQAVEAAKAAAGDKDVALLGGTISRQCLKLGLVDEIVLDVEPLLLGDGISLFGGLGETIKLERIDTSAFAAETHMRYRVIK
;
A
#
# COMPACT_ATOMS: atom_id res chain seq x y z
N MET A 1 -12.19 -12.98 -8.93
CA MET A 1 -11.15 -12.82 -7.89
C MET A 1 -10.40 -11.55 -8.20
N GLY A 2 -10.29 -10.62 -7.27
CA GLY A 2 -9.61 -9.34 -7.47
C GLY A 2 -8.09 -9.48 -7.59
N ASN A 3 -7.43 -8.39 -7.99
CA ASN A 3 -5.98 -8.30 -8.11
C ASN A 3 -5.34 -8.05 -6.75
N VAL A 4 -4.09 -8.49 -6.60
CA VAL A 4 -3.20 -8.03 -5.52
C VAL A 4 -2.34 -6.90 -6.07
N PHE A 5 -2.43 -5.72 -5.47
CA PHE A 5 -1.73 -4.55 -5.99
C PHE A 5 -1.01 -3.75 -4.90
N ILE A 6 0.11 -3.16 -5.27
CA ILE A 6 0.81 -2.18 -4.44
C ILE A 6 0.13 -0.83 -4.66
N HIS A 7 -0.24 -0.15 -3.58
CA HIS A 7 -0.70 1.24 -3.62
C HIS A 7 0.17 2.11 -2.74
N ALA A 8 0.75 3.13 -3.33
CA ALA A 8 1.61 4.04 -2.58
C ALA A 8 1.67 5.44 -3.22
N THR A 9 1.62 6.46 -2.37
CA THR A 9 2.11 7.79 -2.70
C THR A 9 3.61 7.81 -2.43
N MET A 10 4.39 8.29 -3.37
CA MET A 10 5.85 8.35 -3.24
C MET A 10 6.42 9.62 -3.85
N THR A 11 7.60 10.01 -3.40
CA THR A 11 8.37 11.10 -4.01
C THR A 11 8.96 10.67 -5.35
N LEU A 12 9.34 11.63 -6.20
CA LEU A 12 9.94 11.36 -7.51
C LEU A 12 11.23 10.52 -7.42
N ASP A 13 11.96 10.63 -6.32
CA ASP A 13 13.15 9.81 -6.04
C ASP A 13 12.85 8.48 -5.32
N GLY A 14 11.56 8.09 -5.20
CA GLY A 14 11.12 6.74 -4.84
C GLY A 14 10.97 6.45 -3.35
N TYR A 15 10.86 7.47 -2.52
CA TYR A 15 10.64 7.30 -1.07
C TYR A 15 9.17 7.44 -0.71
N ILE A 16 8.72 6.64 0.25
CA ILE A 16 7.36 6.65 0.81
C ILE A 16 7.29 7.26 2.22
N ALA A 17 8.42 7.39 2.88
CA ALA A 17 8.56 8.02 4.18
C ALA A 17 9.99 8.53 4.35
N ASP A 18 10.22 9.43 5.28
CA ASP A 18 11.55 9.90 5.66
C ASP A 18 12.34 8.85 6.45
N VAL A 19 13.56 9.18 6.87
CA VAL A 19 14.44 8.30 7.65
C VAL A 19 13.89 7.95 9.04
N ASN A 20 12.94 8.73 9.55
CA ASN A 20 12.26 8.52 10.83
C ASN A 20 10.93 7.77 10.67
N SER A 21 10.59 7.32 9.47
CA SER A 21 9.30 6.73 9.10
C SER A 21 8.13 7.73 9.13
N SER A 22 8.39 9.05 9.11
CA SER A 22 7.36 10.07 9.00
C SER A 22 6.94 10.27 7.54
N VAL A 23 5.65 10.53 7.37
CA VAL A 23 5.00 10.92 6.11
C VAL A 23 4.57 12.40 6.13
N ASP A 24 5.10 13.21 7.04
CA ASP A 24 4.72 14.61 7.23
C ASP A 24 4.91 15.46 5.96
N TRP A 25 5.82 15.06 5.08
CA TRP A 25 6.00 15.69 3.78
C TRP A 25 4.74 15.67 2.89
N MET A 26 3.79 14.75 3.17
CA MET A 26 2.51 14.69 2.47
C MET A 26 1.55 15.81 2.91
N ASN A 27 1.75 16.42 4.08
CA ASN A 27 0.86 17.47 4.60
C ASN A 27 0.91 18.76 3.78
N ASP A 28 2.00 18.99 3.05
CA ASP A 28 2.19 20.16 2.20
C ASP A 28 1.72 19.94 0.75
N LEU A 29 1.21 18.74 0.43
CA LEU A 29 0.73 18.41 -0.90
C LEU A 29 -0.60 19.11 -1.18
N VAL A 30 -0.71 19.64 -2.38
CA VAL A 30 -1.92 20.32 -2.85
C VAL A 30 -2.66 19.42 -3.84
N ALA A 31 -3.37 18.42 -3.31
CA ALA A 31 -4.21 17.57 -4.13
C ALA A 31 -5.42 18.35 -4.68
N THR A 32 -5.78 18.08 -5.92
CA THR A 32 -6.96 18.63 -6.58
C THR A 32 -8.15 17.68 -6.48
N ASP A 33 -9.35 18.16 -6.82
CA ASP A 33 -10.55 17.31 -6.90
C ASP A 33 -10.34 16.08 -7.80
N LYS A 34 -9.52 16.22 -8.86
CA LYS A 34 -9.21 15.12 -9.78
C LYS A 34 -8.29 14.08 -9.18
N ASP A 35 -7.32 14.50 -8.38
CA ASP A 35 -6.44 13.59 -7.65
C ASP A 35 -7.29 12.76 -6.66
N TYR A 36 -8.20 13.40 -5.93
CA TYR A 36 -9.16 12.71 -5.06
C TYR A 36 -10.11 11.77 -5.83
N GLU A 37 -10.55 12.13 -7.03
CA GLU A 37 -11.36 11.23 -7.86
C GLU A 37 -10.61 9.95 -8.23
N VAL A 38 -9.32 10.03 -8.57
CA VAL A 38 -8.48 8.87 -8.89
C VAL A 38 -8.26 8.02 -7.64
N ALA A 39 -7.84 8.62 -6.54
CA ALA A 39 -7.64 7.93 -5.26
C ALA A 39 -8.92 7.21 -4.79
N ASN A 40 -10.08 7.87 -4.89
CA ASN A 40 -11.37 7.28 -4.51
C ASN A 40 -11.76 6.11 -5.42
N LYS A 41 -11.45 6.16 -6.72
CA LYS A 41 -11.72 5.02 -7.63
C LYS A 41 -10.89 3.81 -7.27
N VAL A 42 -9.61 4.00 -6.94
CA VAL A 42 -8.75 2.91 -6.46
C VAL A 42 -9.30 2.35 -5.16
N ALA A 43 -9.55 3.21 -4.18
CA ALA A 43 -10.02 2.84 -2.86
C ALA A 43 -11.37 2.08 -2.90
N ALA A 44 -12.32 2.49 -3.74
CA ALA A 44 -13.65 1.86 -3.83
C ALA A 44 -13.61 0.37 -4.21
N ASN A 45 -12.57 -0.07 -4.91
CA ASN A 45 -12.41 -1.48 -5.30
C ASN A 45 -11.60 -2.30 -4.31
N VAL A 46 -11.05 -1.69 -3.25
CA VAL A 46 -10.30 -2.41 -2.22
C VAL A 46 -11.25 -3.19 -1.32
N GLY A 47 -11.01 -4.49 -1.18
CA GLY A 47 -11.76 -5.39 -0.33
C GLY A 47 -11.00 -5.84 0.92
N ALA A 48 -9.68 -5.77 0.90
CA ALA A 48 -8.81 -6.05 2.04
C ALA A 48 -7.44 -5.36 1.88
N VAL A 49 -6.72 -5.23 2.99
CA VAL A 49 -5.39 -4.64 3.04
C VAL A 49 -4.41 -5.62 3.67
N VAL A 50 -3.18 -5.69 3.15
CA VAL A 50 -2.04 -6.34 3.81
C VAL A 50 -0.98 -5.27 4.07
N GLY A 51 -0.54 -5.16 5.32
CA GLY A 51 0.46 -4.19 5.77
C GLY A 51 1.44 -4.78 6.78
N GLY A 52 2.40 -3.99 7.22
CA GLY A 52 3.30 -4.34 8.32
C GLY A 52 2.77 -3.81 9.64
N ALA A 53 2.83 -4.60 10.69
CA ALA A 53 2.62 -4.13 12.05
C ALA A 53 3.91 -3.42 12.51
N ASN A 54 4.05 -2.15 12.20
CA ASN A 54 5.11 -1.33 12.77
C ASN A 54 4.77 -1.04 14.22
N LYS A 55 5.52 -1.69 15.15
CA LYS A 55 5.55 -1.41 16.59
C LYS A 55 4.33 -0.67 17.14
N THR A 56 3.35 -1.39 17.64
CA THR A 56 2.23 -0.90 18.50
C THR A 56 1.44 0.35 18.03
N ASN A 57 2.00 1.20 17.21
CA ASN A 57 1.49 2.54 16.95
C ASN A 57 0.44 2.62 15.85
N THR A 58 0.49 1.76 14.83
CA THR A 58 -0.37 1.86 13.63
C THR A 58 -1.88 1.75 13.99
N ILE A 59 -2.22 1.00 15.03
CA ILE A 59 -3.62 0.85 15.45
C ILE A 59 -3.97 1.84 16.58
N GLU A 60 -3.02 2.15 17.47
CA GLU A 60 -3.26 3.04 18.61
C GLU A 60 -3.23 4.53 18.22
N GLU A 61 -2.38 4.93 17.29
CA GLU A 61 -2.16 6.33 16.89
C GLU A 61 -2.97 6.78 15.67
N GLY A 62 -3.80 5.92 15.08
CA GLY A 62 -4.82 6.36 14.14
C GLY A 62 -4.44 6.37 12.67
N GLU A 63 -3.35 5.77 12.25
CA GLU A 63 -3.10 5.50 10.83
C GLU A 63 -4.00 4.38 10.33
N VAL A 64 -5.17 4.76 9.87
CA VAL A 64 -6.15 3.84 9.32
C VAL A 64 -6.00 3.82 7.81
N PRO A 65 -5.89 2.64 7.17
CA PRO A 65 -5.81 2.56 5.72
C PRO A 65 -6.90 3.40 5.05
N TYR A 66 -6.52 4.15 4.03
CA TYR A 66 -7.43 5.05 3.29
C TYR A 66 -8.16 6.07 4.17
N GLY A 67 -7.51 6.55 5.24
CA GLY A 67 -8.10 7.52 6.17
C GLY A 67 -9.37 7.02 6.87
N GLY A 68 -9.61 5.71 6.90
CA GLY A 68 -10.79 5.09 7.52
C GLY A 68 -12.11 5.36 6.81
N THR A 69 -12.09 5.95 5.63
CA THR A 69 -13.30 6.21 4.83
C THR A 69 -13.92 4.92 4.29
N ILE A 70 -13.11 3.88 4.11
CA ILE A 70 -13.54 2.56 3.65
C ILE A 70 -13.27 1.55 4.74
N LYS A 71 -14.28 0.74 5.08
CA LYS A 71 -14.16 -0.32 6.08
C LYS A 71 -13.85 -1.64 5.40
N MET A 72 -12.74 -2.26 5.79
CA MET A 72 -12.28 -3.52 5.22
C MET A 72 -11.43 -4.29 6.22
N PRO A 73 -11.30 -5.62 6.09
CA PRO A 73 -10.33 -6.41 6.84
C PRO A 73 -8.90 -5.97 6.57
N VAL A 74 -8.08 -5.89 7.61
CA VAL A 74 -6.67 -5.52 7.56
C VAL A 74 -5.84 -6.68 8.09
N PHE A 75 -4.88 -7.16 7.31
CA PHE A 75 -3.96 -8.21 7.69
C PHE A 75 -2.58 -7.60 7.93
N LEU A 76 -2.07 -7.72 9.14
CA LEU A 76 -0.81 -7.11 9.56
C LEU A 76 0.25 -8.17 9.78
N MET A 77 1.35 -8.05 9.04
CA MET A 77 2.53 -8.89 9.23
C MET A 77 3.25 -8.52 10.53
N THR A 78 3.51 -9.50 11.36
CA THR A 78 4.20 -9.34 12.64
C THR A 78 5.17 -10.49 12.90
N HIS A 79 6.12 -10.30 13.83
CA HIS A 79 6.98 -11.36 14.36
C HIS A 79 6.49 -11.88 15.71
N THR A 80 5.44 -11.29 16.26
CA THR A 80 4.91 -11.66 17.58
C THR A 80 3.44 -12.06 17.44
N PRO A 81 3.05 -13.25 17.94
CA PRO A 81 1.65 -13.64 17.97
C PRO A 81 0.81 -12.59 18.72
N THR A 82 -0.26 -12.16 18.10
CA THR A 82 -1.16 -11.13 18.64
C THR A 82 -2.60 -11.51 18.29
N ASP A 83 -3.51 -11.36 19.24
CA ASP A 83 -4.92 -11.60 19.01
C ASP A 83 -5.49 -10.55 18.04
N PRO A 84 -6.50 -10.90 17.22
CA PRO A 84 -7.17 -9.94 16.36
C PRO A 84 -7.80 -8.79 17.16
N ILE A 85 -7.81 -7.61 16.56
CA ILE A 85 -8.35 -6.38 17.16
C ILE A 85 -9.49 -5.86 16.29
N GLU A 86 -10.61 -5.51 16.94
CA GLU A 86 -11.71 -4.78 16.31
C GLU A 86 -11.59 -3.29 16.66
N LYS A 87 -11.42 -2.43 15.65
CA LYS A 87 -11.33 -0.98 15.85
C LYS A 87 -11.95 -0.24 14.66
N ASP A 88 -12.74 0.79 14.95
CA ASP A 88 -13.38 1.66 13.95
C ASP A 88 -14.19 0.93 12.88
N GLY A 89 -14.75 -0.24 13.22
CA GLY A 89 -15.52 -1.09 12.31
C GLY A 89 -14.67 -1.88 11.31
N MET A 90 -13.40 -2.08 11.61
CA MET A 90 -12.47 -2.93 10.87
C MET A 90 -11.88 -3.99 11.77
N THR A 91 -11.65 -5.18 11.21
CA THR A 91 -10.93 -6.27 11.85
C THR A 91 -9.47 -6.24 11.45
N TYR A 92 -8.57 -6.17 12.42
CA TYR A 92 -7.13 -6.27 12.25
C TYR A 92 -6.68 -7.67 12.66
N THR A 93 -6.23 -8.46 11.69
CA THR A 93 -5.72 -9.81 11.89
C THR A 93 -4.19 -9.81 11.78
N PHE A 94 -3.51 -10.36 12.77
CA PHE A 94 -2.05 -10.44 12.77
C PHE A 94 -1.59 -11.79 12.21
N VAL A 95 -0.67 -11.75 11.24
CA VAL A 95 -0.11 -12.94 10.61
C VAL A 95 1.38 -13.00 10.92
N VAL A 96 1.85 -14.12 11.48
CA VAL A 96 3.22 -14.27 11.94
C VAL A 96 4.08 -14.86 10.82
N ASP A 97 5.08 -14.10 10.37
CA ASP A 97 6.17 -14.54 9.49
C ASP A 97 5.78 -15.21 8.16
N ASP A 98 4.52 -15.23 7.77
CA ASP A 98 4.05 -15.84 6.51
C ASP A 98 3.24 -14.86 5.67
N ILE A 99 3.93 -14.11 4.82
CA ILE A 99 3.28 -13.12 3.95
C ILE A 99 2.40 -13.75 2.88
N ALA A 100 2.71 -14.97 2.42
CA ALA A 100 1.87 -15.65 1.44
C ALA A 100 0.53 -16.03 2.08
N GLN A 101 0.55 -16.52 3.33
CA GLN A 101 -0.66 -16.78 4.09
C GLN A 101 -1.49 -15.51 4.30
N ALA A 102 -0.84 -14.38 4.62
CA ALA A 102 -1.52 -13.11 4.80
C ALA A 102 -2.24 -12.66 3.52
N VAL A 103 -1.56 -12.76 2.37
CA VAL A 103 -2.14 -12.41 1.07
C VAL A 103 -3.31 -13.32 0.71
N GLU A 104 -3.19 -14.64 0.91
CA GLU A 104 -4.30 -15.58 0.63
C GLU A 104 -5.50 -15.35 1.56
N ALA A 105 -5.27 -15.08 2.84
CA ALA A 105 -6.34 -14.73 3.78
C ALA A 105 -7.03 -13.40 3.37
N ALA A 106 -6.25 -12.41 2.95
CA ALA A 106 -6.78 -11.14 2.47
C ALA A 106 -7.60 -11.32 1.18
N LYS A 107 -7.15 -12.14 0.22
CA LYS A 107 -7.91 -12.48 -0.99
C LYS A 107 -9.25 -13.16 -0.67
N ALA A 108 -9.23 -14.10 0.28
CA ALA A 108 -10.44 -14.76 0.72
C ALA A 108 -11.45 -13.78 1.34
N ALA A 109 -10.96 -12.83 2.15
CA ALA A 109 -11.79 -11.81 2.78
C ALA A 109 -12.29 -10.74 1.78
N ALA A 110 -11.48 -10.38 0.79
CA ALA A 110 -11.83 -9.40 -0.23
C ALA A 110 -12.88 -9.90 -1.24
N GLY A 111 -12.99 -11.21 -1.44
CA GLY A 111 -13.93 -11.81 -2.41
C GLY A 111 -13.54 -11.45 -3.85
N ASP A 112 -14.39 -10.73 -4.55
CA ASP A 112 -14.13 -10.29 -5.92
C ASP A 112 -13.42 -8.92 -6.01
N LYS A 113 -13.23 -8.25 -4.88
CA LYS A 113 -12.49 -6.99 -4.81
C LYS A 113 -10.98 -7.21 -4.72
N ASP A 114 -10.24 -6.14 -4.90
CA ASP A 114 -8.77 -6.14 -4.89
C ASP A 114 -8.20 -6.15 -3.46
N VAL A 115 -6.97 -6.65 -3.35
CA VAL A 115 -6.16 -6.60 -2.12
C VAL A 115 -5.07 -5.56 -2.29
N ALA A 116 -5.06 -4.55 -1.43
CA ALA A 116 -4.02 -3.53 -1.42
C ALA A 116 -2.86 -3.91 -0.50
N LEU A 117 -1.64 -3.79 -1.00
CA LEU A 117 -0.42 -3.95 -0.23
C LEU A 117 0.12 -2.58 0.16
N LEU A 118 0.29 -2.34 1.45
CA LEU A 118 0.77 -1.08 1.99
C LEU A 118 2.15 -1.24 2.65
N GLY A 119 3.03 -0.27 2.39
CA GLY A 119 4.37 -0.21 2.95
C GLY A 119 5.44 -0.92 2.12
N GLY A 120 6.64 -0.35 2.10
CA GLY A 120 7.74 -0.79 1.22
C GLY A 120 8.22 -2.20 1.49
N THR A 121 8.31 -2.62 2.76
CA THR A 121 8.76 -3.98 3.12
C THR A 121 7.79 -5.04 2.62
N ILE A 122 6.49 -4.86 2.84
CA ILE A 122 5.44 -5.76 2.37
C ILE A 122 5.43 -5.83 0.85
N SER A 123 5.47 -4.67 0.20
CA SER A 123 5.50 -4.57 -1.27
C SER A 123 6.67 -5.34 -1.88
N ARG A 124 7.89 -5.14 -1.36
CA ARG A 124 9.08 -5.84 -1.85
C ARG A 124 9.05 -7.35 -1.62
N GLN A 125 8.56 -7.80 -0.46
CA GLN A 125 8.42 -9.24 -0.19
C GLN A 125 7.41 -9.88 -1.14
N CYS A 126 6.25 -9.26 -1.34
CA CYS A 126 5.23 -9.76 -2.27
C CYS A 126 5.73 -9.77 -3.73
N LEU A 127 6.48 -8.75 -4.16
CA LEU A 127 7.09 -8.72 -5.49
C LEU A 127 8.06 -9.89 -5.70
N LYS A 128 8.96 -10.14 -4.75
CA LYS A 128 9.92 -11.25 -4.80
C LYS A 128 9.26 -12.64 -4.85
N LEU A 129 8.08 -12.77 -4.27
CA LEU A 129 7.30 -14.00 -4.29
C LEU A 129 6.34 -14.11 -5.49
N GLY A 130 6.32 -13.12 -6.39
CA GLY A 130 5.43 -13.12 -7.55
C GLY A 130 3.94 -12.99 -7.19
N LEU A 131 3.62 -12.45 -6.00
CA LEU A 131 2.25 -12.31 -5.50
C LEU A 131 1.55 -11.04 -5.99
N VAL A 132 2.28 -10.10 -6.61
CA VAL A 132 1.74 -8.82 -7.06
C VAL A 132 1.27 -8.91 -8.51
N ASP A 133 0.06 -8.44 -8.78
CA ASP A 133 -0.50 -8.35 -10.13
C ASP A 133 -0.32 -6.95 -10.71
N GLU A 134 -0.50 -5.91 -9.92
CA GLU A 134 -0.44 -4.52 -10.37
C GLU A 134 0.27 -3.60 -9.36
N ILE A 135 0.74 -2.47 -9.86
CA ILE A 135 1.33 -1.40 -9.07
C ILE A 135 0.59 -0.11 -9.42
N VAL A 136 0.06 0.56 -8.41
CA VAL A 136 -0.61 1.87 -8.50
C VAL A 136 0.21 2.86 -7.68
N LEU A 137 0.67 3.92 -8.33
CA LEU A 137 1.52 4.94 -7.72
C LEU A 137 0.95 6.32 -7.93
N ASP A 138 0.99 7.09 -6.88
CA ASP A 138 0.80 8.53 -6.89
C ASP A 138 2.19 9.16 -6.67
N VAL A 139 2.77 9.73 -7.73
CA VAL A 139 4.14 10.25 -7.71
C VAL A 139 4.11 11.76 -7.54
N GLU A 140 4.68 12.22 -6.45
CA GLU A 140 4.76 13.62 -6.09
C GLU A 140 5.99 14.31 -6.72
N PRO A 141 5.85 15.56 -7.17
CA PRO A 141 6.95 16.34 -7.74
C PRO A 141 7.91 16.87 -6.65
N LEU A 142 8.39 15.98 -5.80
CA LEU A 142 9.23 16.25 -4.63
C LEU A 142 10.41 15.29 -4.61
N LEU A 143 11.57 15.77 -4.14
CA LEU A 143 12.73 14.94 -3.82
C LEU A 143 12.95 14.97 -2.31
N LEU A 144 12.94 13.81 -1.68
CA LEU A 144 13.17 13.66 -0.25
C LEU A 144 14.67 13.49 0.07
N GLY A 145 15.43 12.93 -0.87
CA GLY A 145 16.88 12.76 -0.79
C GLY A 145 17.33 11.52 -0.03
N ASP A 146 16.62 11.12 1.03
CA ASP A 146 16.84 9.89 1.80
C ASP A 146 15.55 9.48 2.50
N GLY A 147 15.42 8.20 2.88
CA GLY A 147 14.21 7.70 3.53
C GLY A 147 13.92 6.24 3.27
N ILE A 148 12.67 5.87 3.47
CA ILE A 148 12.16 4.51 3.21
C ILE A 148 11.77 4.38 1.75
N SER A 149 12.60 3.69 0.98
CA SER A 149 12.34 3.43 -0.45
C SER A 149 11.23 2.39 -0.64
N LEU A 150 10.34 2.63 -1.60
CA LEU A 150 9.31 1.67 -1.97
C LEU A 150 9.90 0.40 -2.62
N PHE A 151 10.82 0.57 -3.57
CA PHE A 151 11.36 -0.53 -4.39
C PHE A 151 12.85 -0.82 -4.17
N GLY A 152 13.51 -0.16 -3.23
CA GLY A 152 14.93 -0.38 -2.97
C GLY A 152 15.24 -1.80 -2.52
N GLY A 153 16.34 -2.39 -3.03
CA GLY A 153 16.82 -3.69 -2.59
C GLY A 153 16.00 -4.89 -3.10
N LEU A 154 15.32 -4.78 -4.23
CA LEU A 154 14.65 -5.92 -4.87
C LEU A 154 15.64 -7.01 -5.26
N GLY A 155 16.83 -6.63 -5.75
CA GLY A 155 17.88 -7.59 -6.12
C GLY A 155 17.68 -8.27 -7.47
N GLU A 156 16.57 -8.00 -8.16
CA GLU A 156 16.22 -8.55 -9.45
C GLU A 156 15.48 -7.55 -10.34
N THR A 157 15.40 -7.82 -11.62
CA THR A 157 14.64 -7.01 -12.56
C THR A 157 13.23 -7.53 -12.69
N ILE A 158 12.24 -6.70 -12.38
CA ILE A 158 10.82 -7.00 -12.59
C ILE A 158 10.32 -6.17 -13.77
N LYS A 159 9.76 -6.83 -14.77
CA LYS A 159 9.20 -6.17 -15.95
C LYS A 159 7.77 -5.71 -15.68
N LEU A 160 7.47 -4.50 -16.12
CA LEU A 160 6.17 -3.89 -15.97
C LEU A 160 5.58 -3.51 -17.34
N GLU A 161 4.28 -3.67 -17.48
CA GLU A 161 3.50 -3.15 -18.60
C GLU A 161 2.66 -1.98 -18.10
N ARG A 162 2.76 -0.83 -18.76
CA ARG A 162 1.95 0.33 -18.39
C ARG A 162 0.50 0.12 -18.80
N ILE A 163 -0.40 0.23 -17.82
CA ILE A 163 -1.87 0.18 -18.03
C ILE A 163 -2.41 1.58 -18.26
N ASP A 164 -2.06 2.51 -17.37
CA ASP A 164 -2.56 3.89 -17.40
C ASP A 164 -1.55 4.87 -16.81
N THR A 165 -1.66 6.13 -17.23
CA THR A 165 -0.94 7.24 -16.65
C THR A 165 -1.75 8.51 -16.83
N SER A 166 -1.98 9.23 -15.76
CA SER A 166 -2.60 10.56 -15.78
C SER A 166 -1.81 11.51 -14.89
N ALA A 167 -1.77 12.78 -15.26
CA ALA A 167 -1.11 13.82 -14.49
C ALA A 167 -2.08 14.98 -14.33
N PHE A 168 -2.21 15.46 -13.11
CA PHE A 168 -2.99 16.64 -12.77
C PHE A 168 -2.07 17.69 -12.15
N ALA A 169 -2.60 18.65 -11.42
CA ALA A 169 -1.83 19.82 -11.01
C ALA A 169 -0.66 19.48 -10.05
N ALA A 170 -0.81 18.46 -9.21
CA ALA A 170 0.19 18.09 -8.21
C ALA A 170 0.83 16.72 -8.51
N GLU A 171 0.04 15.70 -8.80
CA GLU A 171 0.48 14.31 -8.80
C GLU A 171 0.52 13.71 -10.20
N THR A 172 1.40 12.71 -10.37
CA THR A 172 1.35 11.82 -11.54
C THR A 172 0.89 10.45 -11.08
N HIS A 173 -0.33 10.09 -11.49
CA HIS A 173 -0.89 8.77 -11.23
C HIS A 173 -0.41 7.77 -12.27
N MET A 174 0.10 6.62 -11.82
CA MET A 174 0.62 5.57 -12.69
C MET A 174 0.06 4.22 -12.29
N ARG A 175 -0.35 3.43 -13.28
CA ARG A 175 -0.78 2.05 -13.08
C ARG A 175 -0.03 1.11 -14.01
N TYR A 176 0.56 0.08 -13.44
CA TYR A 176 1.33 -0.91 -14.15
C TYR A 176 0.85 -2.33 -13.81
N ARG A 177 0.92 -3.23 -14.80
CA ARG A 177 0.83 -4.67 -14.59
C ARG A 177 2.22 -5.25 -14.38
N VAL A 178 2.35 -6.14 -13.41
CA VAL A 178 3.57 -6.94 -13.21
C VAL A 178 3.56 -8.09 -14.20
N ILE A 179 4.64 -8.22 -14.99
CA ILE A 179 4.80 -9.32 -15.95
C ILE A 179 5.44 -10.49 -15.19
N LYS A 180 4.68 -11.58 -15.05
CA LYS A 180 5.12 -12.82 -14.39
C LYS A 180 5.80 -13.74 -15.38
#